data_2cc47350e60a50050cc34c602e7bd451
#
_entry.id   2cc47350e60a50050cc34c602e7bd451
#
_cell.length_a   1.000
_cell.length_b   1.000
_cell.length_c   1.000
_cell.angle_alpha   90.00
_cell.angle_beta   90.00
_cell.angle_gamma   90.00
#
_symmetry.space_group_name_H-M   'P 1'
#
loop_
_entity.id
_entity.type
_entity.pdbx_description
1 polymer ?
#
loop_
_entity_poly.entity_id
_entity_poly.type
_entity_poly.pdbx_seq_one_letter_code
_entity_poly.pdbx_strand_id
1 'polypeptide(L)'
;WGNPYCDPFHDILVHPRIVPYLNTILGQGFRMDHTPGLITMEEDGEGHTFHGSAGPGFDPNCYYIYKNGEIHCGLTVVAWQFSDTNPGDGGLCVIPGSHKGNFACPAAMKKYEQYQEFVKQITCKAGDAVIFTEALTHGTLPWKAKHQRRSLLYRYTAGNLAYVSGYETWATSFADLT
;
A
#
# COMPACT_ATOMS: atom_id res chain seq x y z
N TRP A 1 11.02 -10.55 12.00
CA TRP A 1 12.13 -10.56 11.05
C TRP A 1 13.35 -11.36 11.55
N GLY A 2 13.17 -12.29 12.47
CA GLY A 2 14.26 -13.08 13.03
C GLY A 2 14.68 -14.25 12.13
N ASN A 3 16.00 -14.49 12.01
CA ASN A 3 16.56 -15.67 11.35
C ASN A 3 16.12 -16.96 12.05
N PRO A 4 15.94 -18.08 11.33
CA PRO A 4 16.18 -18.27 9.88
C PRO A 4 14.94 -18.07 8.99
N TYR A 5 13.83 -17.63 9.52
CA TYR A 5 12.53 -17.67 8.81
C TYR A 5 12.23 -16.42 7.98
N CYS A 6 13.08 -15.39 8.03
CA CYS A 6 12.81 -14.09 7.41
C CYS A 6 13.35 -13.95 5.98
N ASP A 7 14.22 -14.85 5.50
CA ASP A 7 14.87 -14.73 4.20
C ASP A 7 13.88 -14.50 3.04
N PRO A 8 12.77 -15.25 2.90
CA PRO A 8 11.81 -15.00 1.83
C PRO A 8 11.18 -13.60 1.89
N PHE A 9 11.03 -13.03 3.09
CA PHE A 9 10.50 -11.68 3.28
C PHE A 9 11.54 -10.60 2.94
N HIS A 10 12.82 -10.88 3.15
CA HIS A 10 13.92 -10.02 2.69
C HIS A 10 14.02 -10.04 1.17
N ASP A 11 13.91 -11.21 0.54
CA ASP A 11 13.96 -11.36 -0.91
C ASP A 11 12.88 -10.54 -1.62
N ILE A 12 11.66 -10.51 -1.09
CA ILE A 12 10.58 -9.75 -1.69
C ILE A 12 10.65 -8.25 -1.38
N LEU A 13 11.44 -7.82 -0.38
CA LEU A 13 11.67 -6.40 -0.07
C LEU A 13 12.31 -5.65 -1.25
N VAL A 14 13.25 -6.29 -1.92
CA VAL A 14 13.97 -5.73 -3.08
C VAL A 14 13.80 -6.61 -4.32
N HIS A 15 12.62 -7.17 -4.49
CA HIS A 15 12.34 -8.10 -5.57
C HIS A 15 12.65 -7.47 -6.94
N PRO A 16 13.43 -8.14 -7.83
CA PRO A 16 13.95 -7.56 -9.07
C PRO A 16 12.87 -7.11 -10.04
N ARG A 17 11.67 -7.72 -10.00
CA ARG A 17 10.53 -7.27 -10.81
C ARG A 17 9.82 -6.02 -10.26
N ILE A 18 10.03 -5.67 -9.00
CA ILE A 18 9.39 -4.53 -8.33
C ILE A 18 10.29 -3.30 -8.31
N VAL A 19 11.59 -3.48 -8.09
CA VAL A 19 12.58 -2.39 -8.00
C VAL A 19 12.51 -1.39 -9.17
N PRO A 20 12.36 -1.79 -10.45
CA PRO A 20 12.24 -0.83 -11.54
C PRO A 20 11.04 0.11 -11.41
N TYR A 21 9.90 -0.39 -10.93
CA TYR A 21 8.71 0.44 -10.70
C TYR A 21 8.93 1.42 -9.55
N LEU A 22 9.53 0.97 -8.45
CA LEU A 22 9.86 1.85 -7.32
C LEU A 22 10.85 2.94 -7.72
N ASN A 23 11.87 2.62 -8.52
CA ASN A 23 12.79 3.61 -9.07
C ASN A 23 12.08 4.67 -9.93
N THR A 24 11.08 4.25 -10.71
CA THR A 24 10.29 5.19 -11.55
C THR A 24 9.39 6.09 -10.70
N ILE A 25 8.82 5.56 -9.62
CA ILE A 25 7.80 6.25 -8.80
C ILE A 25 8.45 7.12 -7.72
N LEU A 26 9.51 6.62 -7.09
CA LEU A 26 10.14 7.22 -5.91
C LEU A 26 11.56 7.77 -6.17
N GLY A 27 12.13 7.45 -7.33
CA GLY A 27 13.53 7.75 -7.64
C GLY A 27 14.51 6.71 -7.11
N GLN A 28 15.74 6.77 -7.62
CA GLN A 28 16.84 5.95 -7.10
C GLN A 28 17.14 6.30 -5.65
N GLY A 29 17.46 5.29 -4.85
CA GLY A 29 17.71 5.47 -3.42
C GLY A 29 16.43 5.49 -2.57
N PHE A 30 15.31 5.01 -3.13
CA PHE A 30 14.12 4.75 -2.31
C PHE A 30 14.48 3.81 -1.15
N ARG A 31 13.70 3.88 -0.08
CA ARG A 31 13.88 3.03 1.10
C ARG A 31 12.55 2.47 1.59
N MET A 32 12.60 1.36 2.29
CA MET A 32 11.47 0.93 3.10
C MET A 32 11.29 1.92 4.26
N ASP A 33 10.06 2.36 4.49
CA ASP A 33 9.79 3.38 5.50
C ASP A 33 9.60 2.78 6.89
N HIS A 34 8.72 1.81 7.02
CA HIS A 34 8.44 1.14 8.30
C HIS A 34 8.14 -0.34 8.10
N THR A 35 8.01 -1.08 9.21
CA THR A 35 7.77 -2.52 9.20
C THR A 35 6.60 -2.91 8.33
N PRO A 36 6.71 -4.01 7.57
CA PRO A 36 5.61 -4.52 6.77
C PRO A 36 4.39 -4.87 7.64
N GLY A 37 3.22 -4.57 7.11
CA GLY A 37 1.95 -4.93 7.73
C GLY A 37 1.35 -6.18 7.10
N LEU A 38 1.05 -7.19 7.91
CA LEU A 38 0.26 -8.34 7.46
C LEU A 38 -1.22 -8.05 7.67
N ILE A 39 -1.99 -8.17 6.58
CA ILE A 39 -3.45 -8.10 6.61
C ILE A 39 -3.99 -9.51 6.43
N THR A 40 -4.82 -9.94 7.38
CA THR A 40 -5.59 -11.18 7.30
C THR A 40 -7.07 -10.85 7.50
N MET A 41 -7.94 -11.53 6.75
CA MET A 41 -9.39 -11.41 6.91
C MET A 41 -10.03 -12.79 6.74
N GLU A 42 -10.89 -13.15 7.66
CA GLU A 42 -11.74 -14.35 7.57
C GLU A 42 -13.01 -14.02 6.79
N GLU A 43 -13.79 -15.07 6.42
CA GLU A 43 -15.14 -14.91 5.87
C GLU A 43 -15.96 -13.98 6.78
N ASP A 44 -16.72 -13.08 6.18
CA ASP A 44 -17.47 -12.01 6.83
C ASP A 44 -16.64 -10.97 7.62
N GLY A 45 -15.32 -10.98 7.43
CA GLY A 45 -14.44 -9.97 8.01
C GLY A 45 -14.79 -8.56 7.55
N GLU A 46 -14.86 -7.64 8.52
CA GLU A 46 -15.17 -6.22 8.25
C GLU A 46 -14.15 -5.58 7.33
N GLY A 47 -14.64 -4.70 6.46
CA GLY A 47 -13.79 -3.86 5.62
C GLY A 47 -13.18 -2.69 6.40
N HIS A 48 -12.46 -1.86 5.67
CA HIS A 48 -11.92 -0.61 6.20
C HIS A 48 -12.30 0.55 5.28
N THR A 49 -12.73 1.66 5.87
CA THR A 49 -13.16 2.86 5.15
C THR A 49 -12.08 3.40 4.21
N PHE A 50 -12.49 4.15 3.20
CA PHE A 50 -11.57 4.87 2.33
C PHE A 50 -10.68 5.84 3.10
N HIS A 51 -9.39 5.77 2.81
CA HIS A 51 -8.34 6.64 3.32
C HIS A 51 -7.32 6.93 2.19
N GLY A 52 -6.18 7.54 2.53
CA GLY A 52 -5.29 8.10 1.53
C GLY A 52 -5.87 9.39 0.95
N SER A 53 -5.40 9.80 -0.18
CA SER A 53 -5.73 11.07 -0.84
C SER A 53 -5.28 12.34 -0.12
N ALA A 54 -5.30 13.45 -0.84
CA ALA A 54 -4.95 14.76 -0.29
C ALA A 54 -5.96 15.18 0.79
N GLY A 55 -5.46 15.47 1.99
CA GLY A 55 -6.21 16.16 3.03
C GLY A 55 -6.26 17.68 2.81
N PRO A 56 -6.77 18.45 3.75
CA PRO A 56 -6.68 19.89 3.74
C PRO A 56 -5.21 20.32 4.01
N GLY A 57 -4.46 20.60 3.00
CA GLY A 57 -3.05 20.96 3.07
C GLY A 57 -2.14 19.95 2.41
N PHE A 58 -0.84 20.27 2.38
CA PHE A 58 0.15 19.37 1.81
C PHE A 58 0.54 18.28 2.83
N ASP A 59 0.35 17.04 2.44
CA ASP A 59 0.82 15.88 3.18
C ASP A 59 1.97 15.20 2.39
N PRO A 60 3.20 15.19 2.93
CA PRO A 60 4.35 14.58 2.26
C PRO A 60 4.21 13.07 2.05
N ASN A 61 3.23 12.45 2.67
CA ASN A 61 2.96 11.02 2.52
C ASN A 61 1.91 10.73 1.44
N CYS A 62 1.01 11.68 1.19
CA CYS A 62 -0.17 11.51 0.34
C CYS A 62 -0.14 12.45 -0.87
N TYR A 63 1.01 12.59 -1.55
CA TYR A 63 1.09 13.40 -2.77
C TYR A 63 1.44 12.55 -3.99
N TYR A 64 1.01 13.04 -5.15
CA TYR A 64 1.39 12.58 -6.47
C TYR A 64 1.62 13.80 -7.37
N ILE A 65 2.80 13.90 -7.95
CA ILE A 65 3.16 14.97 -8.88
C ILE A 65 3.75 14.33 -10.14
N TYR A 66 3.24 14.75 -11.31
CA TYR A 66 3.86 14.45 -12.58
C TYR A 66 4.37 15.76 -13.16
N LYS A 67 5.69 15.87 -13.34
CA LYS A 67 6.35 17.08 -13.83
C LYS A 67 7.54 16.72 -14.71
N ASN A 68 7.62 17.36 -15.87
CA ASN A 68 8.74 17.20 -16.82
C ASN A 68 9.02 15.74 -17.24
N GLY A 69 7.99 14.91 -17.33
CA GLY A 69 8.13 13.50 -17.69
C GLY A 69 8.42 12.56 -16.51
N GLU A 70 8.55 13.08 -15.30
CA GLU A 70 8.88 12.32 -14.10
C GLU A 70 7.72 12.26 -13.11
N ILE A 71 7.62 11.13 -12.42
CA ILE A 71 6.67 10.89 -11.32
C ILE A 71 7.38 11.16 -10.00
N HIS A 72 6.70 11.86 -9.10
CA HIS A 72 7.11 12.05 -7.72
C HIS A 72 5.95 11.69 -6.80
N CYS A 73 6.15 10.73 -5.92
CA CYS A 73 5.13 10.27 -4.98
C CYS A 73 5.64 10.33 -3.53
N GLY A 74 4.70 10.46 -2.63
CA GLY A 74 4.91 10.18 -1.22
C GLY A 74 5.00 8.68 -0.94
N LEU A 75 4.43 8.26 0.19
CA LEU A 75 4.43 6.85 0.60
C LEU A 75 3.78 5.97 -0.46
N THR A 76 4.49 4.91 -0.85
CA THR A 76 4.07 3.96 -1.88
C THR A 76 4.04 2.56 -1.31
N VAL A 77 2.96 1.86 -1.54
CA VAL A 77 2.71 0.50 -1.03
C VAL A 77 2.97 -0.52 -2.13
N VAL A 78 3.65 -1.60 -1.77
CA VAL A 78 3.68 -2.86 -2.52
C VAL A 78 2.95 -3.90 -1.68
N ALA A 79 1.74 -4.24 -2.08
CA ALA A 79 0.91 -5.24 -1.42
C ALA A 79 1.06 -6.60 -2.10
N TRP A 80 1.83 -7.49 -1.49
CA TRP A 80 1.97 -8.87 -1.92
C TRP A 80 0.75 -9.67 -1.51
N GLN A 81 0.17 -10.41 -2.45
CA GLN A 81 -1.03 -11.20 -2.23
C GLN A 81 -0.64 -12.66 -2.01
N PHE A 82 -1.03 -13.24 -0.87
CA PHE A 82 -0.78 -14.65 -0.53
C PHE A 82 -2.03 -15.52 -0.67
N SER A 83 -3.13 -14.92 -1.08
CA SER A 83 -4.39 -15.58 -1.43
C SER A 83 -5.01 -14.94 -2.67
N ASP A 84 -5.80 -15.71 -3.39
CA ASP A 84 -6.59 -15.17 -4.50
C ASP A 84 -7.62 -14.17 -4.00
N THR A 85 -7.92 -13.17 -4.83
CA THR A 85 -9.04 -12.25 -4.67
C THR A 85 -9.82 -12.23 -5.98
N ASN A 86 -10.96 -12.93 -6.02
CA ASN A 86 -11.80 -13.01 -7.21
C ASN A 86 -12.85 -11.89 -7.23
N PRO A 87 -13.52 -11.64 -8.36
CA PRO A 87 -14.61 -10.68 -8.40
C PRO A 87 -15.69 -11.00 -7.35
N GLY A 88 -16.03 -10.01 -6.52
CA GLY A 88 -17.02 -10.14 -5.46
C GLY A 88 -16.50 -10.63 -4.10
N ASP A 89 -15.26 -11.09 -4.02
CA ASP A 89 -14.66 -11.53 -2.74
C ASP A 89 -14.44 -10.38 -1.73
N GLY A 90 -14.44 -9.12 -2.18
CA GLY A 90 -14.10 -7.98 -1.34
C GLY A 90 -12.60 -7.64 -1.39
N GLY A 91 -12.01 -7.26 -0.25
CA GLY A 91 -10.59 -6.92 -0.16
C GLY A 91 -10.25 -5.52 -0.69
N LEU A 92 -9.02 -5.33 -1.16
CA LEU A 92 -8.55 -4.02 -1.60
C LEU A 92 -9.46 -3.41 -2.65
N CYS A 93 -9.86 -2.16 -2.43
CA CYS A 93 -10.60 -1.38 -3.40
C CYS A 93 -10.06 0.05 -3.49
N VAL A 94 -10.28 0.68 -4.62
CA VAL A 94 -9.72 2.00 -4.94
C VAL A 94 -10.72 2.86 -5.70
N ILE A 95 -10.48 4.17 -5.69
CA ILE A 95 -11.09 5.10 -6.65
C ILE A 95 -10.03 5.40 -7.72
N PRO A 96 -10.15 4.84 -8.94
CA PRO A 96 -9.15 4.99 -9.99
C PRO A 96 -8.93 6.46 -10.34
N GLY A 97 -7.66 6.89 -10.40
CA GLY A 97 -7.30 8.25 -10.77
C GLY A 97 -7.33 9.28 -9.63
N SER A 98 -7.86 8.92 -8.45
CA SER A 98 -7.98 9.85 -7.32
C SER A 98 -6.65 10.44 -6.83
N HIS A 99 -5.54 9.72 -7.02
CA HIS A 99 -4.19 10.20 -6.71
C HIS A 99 -3.79 11.47 -7.49
N LYS A 100 -4.45 11.73 -8.62
CA LYS A 100 -4.20 12.92 -9.47
C LYS A 100 -5.09 14.11 -9.10
N GLY A 101 -6.14 13.86 -8.32
CA GLY A 101 -7.19 14.85 -8.07
C GLY A 101 -6.83 15.92 -7.07
N ASN A 102 -5.90 15.65 -6.16
CA ASN A 102 -5.55 16.54 -5.04
C ASN A 102 -6.75 17.00 -4.19
N PHE A 103 -7.79 16.17 -4.11
CA PHE A 103 -8.99 16.40 -3.32
C PHE A 103 -9.13 15.33 -2.24
N ALA A 104 -9.58 15.74 -1.07
CA ALA A 104 -9.97 14.80 -0.03
C ALA A 104 -11.14 13.91 -0.51
N CYS A 105 -11.13 12.64 -0.14
CA CYS A 105 -12.26 11.76 -0.41
C CYS A 105 -13.54 12.33 0.24
N PRO A 106 -14.62 12.55 -0.51
CA PRO A 106 -15.88 13.04 0.04
C PRO A 106 -16.40 12.15 1.17
N ALA A 107 -16.90 12.76 2.24
CA ALA A 107 -17.37 12.02 3.41
C ALA A 107 -18.42 10.94 3.07
N ALA A 108 -19.31 11.23 2.12
CA ALA A 108 -20.34 10.31 1.64
C ALA A 108 -19.77 9.05 0.94
N MET A 109 -18.54 9.11 0.43
CA MET A 109 -17.87 7.96 -0.22
C MET A 109 -17.08 7.11 0.77
N LYS A 110 -16.69 7.66 1.92
CA LYS A 110 -15.74 7.02 2.84
C LYS A 110 -16.19 5.65 3.35
N LYS A 111 -17.50 5.46 3.48
CA LYS A 111 -18.10 4.21 3.99
C LYS A 111 -18.78 3.38 2.90
N TYR A 112 -18.50 3.67 1.64
CA TYR A 112 -19.12 2.99 0.48
C TYR A 112 -20.63 3.11 0.36
N GLU A 113 -21.23 4.09 1.02
CA GLU A 113 -22.68 4.28 1.04
C GLU A 113 -23.21 4.93 -0.25
N GLN A 114 -22.39 5.80 -0.85
CA GLN A 114 -22.72 6.51 -2.08
C GLN A 114 -21.63 6.36 -3.13
N TYR A 115 -22.00 6.54 -4.40
CA TYR A 115 -21.08 6.57 -5.53
C TYR A 115 -20.26 5.29 -5.71
N GLN A 116 -20.90 4.13 -5.45
CA GLN A 116 -20.26 2.82 -5.53
C GLN A 116 -19.75 2.50 -6.95
N GLU A 117 -20.31 3.13 -7.96
CA GLU A 117 -19.89 3.01 -9.36
C GLU A 117 -18.44 3.48 -9.62
N PHE A 118 -17.89 4.33 -8.75
CA PHE A 118 -16.49 4.76 -8.81
C PHE A 118 -15.54 3.84 -8.04
N VAL A 119 -16.06 2.93 -7.24
CA VAL A 119 -15.27 2.02 -6.42
C VAL A 119 -14.89 0.80 -7.24
N LYS A 120 -13.58 0.59 -7.43
CA LYS A 120 -13.08 -0.58 -8.13
C LYS A 120 -12.43 -1.55 -7.14
N GLN A 121 -12.98 -2.76 -7.04
CA GLN A 121 -12.33 -3.88 -6.38
C GLN A 121 -11.07 -4.27 -7.16
N ILE A 122 -9.98 -4.57 -6.47
CA ILE A 122 -8.75 -5.08 -7.06
C ILE A 122 -8.77 -6.61 -6.95
N THR A 123 -8.85 -7.27 -8.10
CA THR A 123 -8.74 -8.73 -8.19
C THR A 123 -7.30 -9.13 -8.48
N CYS A 124 -6.85 -10.22 -7.88
CA CYS A 124 -5.47 -10.70 -8.02
C CYS A 124 -5.37 -12.19 -7.70
N LYS A 125 -4.24 -12.78 -8.05
CA LYS A 125 -3.88 -14.15 -7.71
C LYS A 125 -2.83 -14.17 -6.60
N ALA A 126 -2.77 -15.27 -5.88
CA ALA A 126 -1.67 -15.52 -4.96
C ALA A 126 -0.33 -15.43 -5.71
N GLY A 127 0.61 -14.67 -5.19
CA GLY A 127 1.88 -14.34 -5.83
C GLY A 127 1.90 -13.00 -6.60
N ASP A 128 0.75 -12.37 -6.83
CA ASP A 128 0.71 -11.04 -7.42
C ASP A 128 1.17 -9.97 -6.41
N ALA A 129 1.71 -8.87 -6.96
CA ALA A 129 2.00 -7.65 -6.21
C ALA A 129 1.21 -6.48 -6.78
N VAL A 130 0.50 -5.77 -5.92
CA VAL A 130 -0.24 -4.55 -6.26
C VAL A 130 0.55 -3.35 -5.77
N ILE A 131 0.92 -2.43 -6.67
CA ILE A 131 1.66 -1.21 -6.34
C ILE A 131 0.71 -0.02 -6.41
N PHE A 132 0.65 0.77 -5.34
CA PHE A 132 -0.14 2.01 -5.31
C PHE A 132 0.48 3.03 -4.35
N THR A 133 0.23 4.31 -4.61
CA THR A 133 0.65 5.40 -3.72
C THR A 133 -0.45 5.70 -2.69
N GLU A 134 -0.08 6.14 -1.49
CA GLU A 134 -1.02 6.61 -0.47
C GLU A 134 -1.85 7.83 -0.92
N ALA A 135 -1.43 8.55 -1.98
CA ALA A 135 -2.25 9.57 -2.61
C ALA A 135 -3.52 8.99 -3.29
N LEU A 136 -3.54 7.70 -3.60
CA LEU A 136 -4.73 7.03 -4.14
C LEU A 136 -5.74 6.81 -3.02
N THR A 137 -6.97 7.24 -3.23
CA THR A 137 -8.07 6.87 -2.32
C THR A 137 -8.30 5.36 -2.41
N HIS A 138 -8.05 4.68 -1.31
CA HIS A 138 -8.14 3.23 -1.21
C HIS A 138 -8.76 2.80 0.11
N GLY A 139 -9.21 1.57 0.14
CA GLY A 139 -9.83 0.98 1.32
C GLY A 139 -9.95 -0.53 1.19
N THR A 140 -10.75 -1.13 2.04
CA THR A 140 -10.97 -2.58 2.04
C THR A 140 -12.46 -2.87 2.13
N LEU A 141 -13.02 -3.51 1.12
CA LEU A 141 -14.37 -4.04 1.17
C LEU A 141 -14.44 -5.23 2.12
N PRO A 142 -15.59 -5.48 2.78
CA PRO A 142 -15.80 -6.67 3.58
C PRO A 142 -15.43 -7.94 2.81
N TRP A 143 -14.77 -8.88 3.49
CA TRP A 143 -14.33 -10.12 2.86
C TRP A 143 -15.46 -11.15 2.86
N LYS A 144 -15.76 -11.72 1.71
CA LYS A 144 -16.89 -12.65 1.49
C LYS A 144 -16.46 -14.04 1.06
N ALA A 145 -15.19 -14.22 0.71
CA ALA A 145 -14.71 -15.55 0.32
C ALA A 145 -14.52 -16.47 1.53
N LYS A 146 -14.70 -17.76 1.34
CA LYS A 146 -14.56 -18.78 2.39
C LYS A 146 -13.12 -18.98 2.87
N HIS A 147 -12.16 -18.69 2.00
CA HIS A 147 -10.75 -18.78 2.36
C HIS A 147 -10.27 -17.48 3.01
N GLN A 148 -9.28 -17.57 3.87
CA GLN A 148 -8.68 -16.42 4.51
C GLN A 148 -7.95 -15.54 3.48
N ARG A 149 -8.23 -14.23 3.47
CA ARG A 149 -7.40 -13.26 2.77
C ARG A 149 -6.08 -13.10 3.50
N ARG A 150 -4.98 -13.07 2.74
CA ARG A 150 -3.64 -12.79 3.27
C ARG A 150 -2.90 -11.85 2.31
N SER A 151 -2.45 -10.73 2.85
CA SER A 151 -1.74 -9.71 2.08
C SER A 151 -0.65 -9.08 2.94
N LEU A 152 0.56 -8.97 2.41
CA LEU A 152 1.69 -8.35 3.12
C LEU A 152 2.06 -7.04 2.44
N LEU A 153 2.01 -5.94 3.19
CA LEU A 153 2.21 -4.59 2.70
C LEU A 153 3.60 -4.09 3.07
N TYR A 154 4.43 -3.89 2.07
CA TYR A 154 5.68 -3.13 2.19
C TYR A 154 5.43 -1.69 1.80
N ARG A 155 5.96 -0.75 2.57
CA ARG A 155 5.79 0.68 2.35
C ARG A 155 7.12 1.33 2.11
N TYR A 156 7.19 2.10 1.02
CA TYR A 156 8.42 2.73 0.54
C TYR A 156 8.24 4.21 0.38
N THR A 157 9.32 4.97 0.62
CA THR A 157 9.40 6.41 0.38
C THR A 157 10.63 6.74 -0.47
N ALA A 158 10.64 7.92 -1.06
CA ALA A 158 11.88 8.50 -1.58
C ALA A 158 12.92 8.59 -0.45
N GLY A 159 14.20 8.45 -0.79
CA GLY A 159 15.27 8.34 0.19
C GLY A 159 15.39 9.50 1.17
N ASN A 160 14.88 10.68 0.80
CA ASN A 160 14.89 11.90 1.63
C ASN A 160 13.60 12.10 2.46
N LEU A 161 12.65 11.18 2.41
CA LEU A 161 11.38 11.25 3.14
C LEU A 161 11.31 10.20 4.24
N ALA A 162 10.61 10.51 5.33
CA ALA A 162 10.26 9.58 6.39
C ALA A 162 8.81 9.85 6.83
N TYR A 163 7.99 8.80 6.81
CA TYR A 163 6.63 8.84 7.33
C TYR A 163 6.63 8.74 8.86
N VAL A 164 7.41 7.81 9.38
CA VAL A 164 7.52 7.60 10.82
C VAL A 164 8.65 8.44 11.38
N SER A 165 8.34 9.29 12.37
CA SER A 165 9.27 10.22 13.00
C SER A 165 10.21 9.59 14.04
N GLY A 166 10.25 8.26 14.16
CA GLY A 166 11.10 7.56 15.12
C GLY A 166 11.97 6.50 14.46
N TYR A 167 13.27 6.70 14.49
CA TYR A 167 14.26 5.68 14.11
C TYR A 167 14.50 4.63 15.21
N GLU A 168 13.80 4.74 16.33
CA GLU A 168 14.17 4.05 17.56
C GLU A 168 14.11 2.52 17.49
N THR A 169 13.23 1.98 16.65
CA THR A 169 13.02 0.53 16.58
C THR A 169 13.93 -0.20 15.58
N TRP A 170 14.53 0.52 14.64
CA TRP A 170 15.36 -0.10 13.61
C TRP A 170 16.82 -0.31 14.03
N ALA A 171 17.38 0.65 14.75
CA ALA A 171 18.78 0.61 15.17
C ALA A 171 19.06 -0.53 16.16
N THR A 172 18.08 -0.87 17.00
CA THR A 172 18.21 -1.99 17.96
C THR A 172 18.00 -3.36 17.33
N SER A 173 17.17 -3.46 16.30
CA SER A 173 16.93 -4.74 15.64
C SER A 173 18.02 -5.12 14.63
N PHE A 174 18.72 -4.14 14.04
CA PHE A 174 19.84 -4.41 13.14
C PHE A 174 21.16 -4.73 13.88
N ALA A 175 21.34 -4.28 15.10
CA ALA A 175 22.50 -4.61 15.91
C ALA A 175 22.55 -6.11 16.29
N ASP A 176 21.41 -6.79 16.28
CA ASP A 176 21.30 -8.22 16.57
C ASP A 176 21.48 -9.10 15.32
N LEU A 177 21.72 -8.51 14.15
CA LEU A 177 21.90 -9.21 12.86
C LEU A 177 23.36 -9.34 12.43
N THR A 178 24.29 -8.81 13.21
CA THR A 178 25.75 -8.97 13.05
C THR A 178 26.28 -9.94 14.09
#